data_1fefd27d1d5f653b6933923cae3e9c37
#
_entry.id   1fefd27d1d5f653b6933923cae3e9c37
#
_cell.length_a   1.000
_cell.length_b   1.000
_cell.length_c   1.000
_cell.angle_alpha   90.00
_cell.angle_beta   90.00
_cell.angle_gamma   90.00
#
_symmetry.space_group_name_H-M   'P 1'
#
loop_
_entity.id
_entity.type
_entity.pdbx_description
1 polymer ?
#
loop_
_entity_poly.entity_id
_entity_poly.type
_entity_poly.pdbx_seq_one_letter_code
_entity_poly.pdbx_strand_id
1 'polypeptide(L)'
;MTRTGSEIGLGISPARTARALSAADRLHVVGVGGVAAMGAALHAAALGVHVTGVDDQLSHSAERILRDAGILLVDGSDVSPLKTATSLAVSKAVTSIRPNHPQLEAARAAGVPIISVQQVIADAAATYGGPLLAVGGTHGKTTSTGWLLELLRASEVNPAAFIGGPLPEGTGTPPGSPVHLGDSPGFIVEADEYAGNFDAYAADCALILNVDWDHPDVFRDRRAVIDEFIRWSRPTLSRTGLVVNVGDSGGAELAAVILKADLPGAEALPLFTYELRGEGGAETGRVVDVVATLRTLPRGGVALADVRLSPRALVGLAALAELAGEELAIGIRGAHNAANALGVAVLASLAGATSAGIRQGLASFTGVGRRLEVLYERDGRVVIDDYGHHPAAIDATLATVRAIYPNRTLWLAYEPLTYHRTASLLEPLAASCAAADRVFVAEIHASRDPDLSIASSLGLAEAIVRRGGRAEAPGAVEATATALLTAAPADVVVLVMGGGRSTEMARLIADGFSTRI
;
A
#
# COMPACT_ATOMS: atom_id res chain seq x y z
N MET A 1 10.84 17.18 -14.50
CA MET A 1 9.51 17.72 -14.91
C MET A 1 8.45 16.69 -14.56
N THR A 2 7.33 17.11 -13.99
CA THR A 2 6.19 16.22 -13.72
C THR A 2 5.52 15.81 -15.03
N ARG A 3 5.05 14.55 -15.09
CA ARG A 3 4.29 14.00 -16.21
C ARG A 3 2.81 13.86 -15.80
N THR A 4 1.91 14.10 -16.72
CA THR A 4 0.48 13.89 -16.50
C THR A 4 0.13 12.40 -16.51
N GLY A 5 -1.01 12.03 -15.89
CA GLY A 5 -1.50 10.65 -15.93
C GLY A 5 -1.74 10.13 -17.35
N SER A 6 -2.08 11.01 -18.30
CA SER A 6 -2.24 10.66 -19.73
C SER A 6 -0.92 10.41 -20.46
N GLU A 7 0.14 11.13 -20.09
CA GLU A 7 1.49 10.88 -20.65
C GLU A 7 2.08 9.58 -20.11
N ILE A 8 1.82 9.27 -18.84
CA ILE A 8 2.26 8.01 -18.22
C ILE A 8 1.44 6.83 -18.75
N GLY A 9 0.12 6.99 -18.84
CA GLY A 9 -0.80 5.99 -19.36
C GLY A 9 -1.01 6.05 -20.88
N LEU A 10 0.02 6.40 -21.65
CA LEU A 10 -0.10 6.59 -23.10
C LEU A 10 -0.74 5.39 -23.80
N GLY A 11 -1.89 5.64 -24.44
CA GLY A 11 -2.66 4.63 -25.17
C GLY A 11 -3.59 3.77 -24.30
N ILE A 12 -3.61 3.96 -22.98
CA ILE A 12 -4.63 3.37 -22.12
C ILE A 12 -5.92 4.18 -22.25
N SER A 13 -7.05 3.50 -22.43
CA SER A 13 -8.37 4.13 -22.44
C SER A 13 -8.67 4.79 -21.10
N PRO A 14 -9.35 5.95 -21.07
CA PRO A 14 -9.78 6.57 -19.82
C PRO A 14 -10.60 5.60 -18.95
N ALA A 15 -10.56 5.80 -17.63
CA ALA A 15 -11.41 5.06 -16.72
C ALA A 15 -12.89 5.27 -17.07
N ARG A 16 -13.67 4.18 -16.99
CA ARG A 16 -15.09 4.15 -17.29
C ARG A 16 -15.87 3.55 -16.12
N THR A 17 -17.16 3.71 -16.13
CA THR A 17 -18.03 2.98 -15.20
C THR A 17 -17.74 1.48 -15.28
N ALA A 18 -17.57 0.86 -14.11
CA ALA A 18 -17.32 -0.57 -13.99
C ALA A 18 -18.51 -1.37 -14.52
N ARG A 19 -18.24 -2.49 -15.18
CA ARG A 19 -19.23 -3.44 -15.67
C ARG A 19 -18.91 -4.84 -15.16
N ALA A 20 -19.90 -5.69 -15.05
CA ALA A 20 -19.66 -7.08 -14.74
C ALA A 20 -18.80 -7.77 -15.83
N LEU A 21 -17.83 -8.57 -15.40
CA LEU A 21 -17.08 -9.50 -16.23
C LEU A 21 -17.93 -10.74 -16.52
N SER A 22 -17.66 -11.40 -17.64
CA SER A 22 -18.37 -12.61 -18.05
C SER A 22 -17.44 -13.63 -18.71
N ALA A 23 -17.86 -14.86 -18.83
CA ALA A 23 -17.12 -15.91 -19.54
C ALA A 23 -16.93 -15.62 -21.05
N ALA A 24 -17.63 -14.64 -21.61
CA ALA A 24 -17.42 -14.18 -22.98
C ALA A 24 -16.21 -13.22 -23.10
N ASP A 25 -15.76 -12.65 -21.98
CA ASP A 25 -14.59 -11.78 -21.96
C ASP A 25 -13.30 -12.62 -22.12
N ARG A 26 -12.38 -12.09 -22.90
CA ARG A 26 -11.03 -12.66 -23.11
C ARG A 26 -10.01 -11.58 -22.84
N LEU A 27 -9.28 -11.74 -21.75
CA LEU A 27 -8.35 -10.74 -21.25
C LEU A 27 -6.91 -11.14 -21.56
N HIS A 28 -6.14 -10.23 -22.16
CA HIS A 28 -4.69 -10.37 -22.27
C HIS A 28 -4.01 -9.36 -21.36
N VAL A 29 -3.11 -9.79 -20.46
CA VAL A 29 -2.50 -8.96 -19.43
C VAL A 29 -1.00 -8.81 -19.69
N VAL A 30 -0.53 -7.57 -19.85
CA VAL A 30 0.89 -7.24 -20.03
C VAL A 30 1.51 -6.81 -18.70
N GLY A 31 2.67 -7.39 -18.36
CA GLY A 31 3.32 -7.20 -17.07
C GLY A 31 2.57 -7.96 -15.95
N VAL A 32 2.10 -9.18 -16.24
CA VAL A 32 1.19 -9.95 -15.38
C VAL A 32 1.80 -10.36 -14.03
N GLY A 33 3.13 -10.33 -13.88
CA GLY A 33 3.84 -10.55 -12.62
C GLY A 33 3.81 -9.37 -11.65
N GLY A 34 3.44 -8.17 -12.13
CA GLY A 34 3.27 -7.01 -11.26
C GLY A 34 2.04 -7.15 -10.36
N VAL A 35 2.12 -6.64 -9.12
CA VAL A 35 1.10 -6.86 -8.07
C VAL A 35 -0.33 -6.54 -8.54
N ALA A 36 -0.56 -5.36 -9.14
CA ALA A 36 -1.88 -4.95 -9.61
C ALA A 36 -2.34 -5.76 -10.84
N ALA A 37 -1.41 -6.08 -11.75
CA ALA A 37 -1.70 -6.88 -12.94
C ALA A 37 -2.03 -8.33 -12.58
N MET A 38 -1.29 -8.90 -11.63
CA MET A 38 -1.58 -10.22 -11.06
C MET A 38 -2.96 -10.23 -10.39
N GLY A 39 -3.26 -9.21 -9.57
CA GLY A 39 -4.55 -9.06 -8.93
C GLY A 39 -5.71 -9.01 -9.92
N ALA A 40 -5.58 -8.21 -10.97
CA ALA A 40 -6.56 -8.13 -12.07
C ALA A 40 -6.75 -9.48 -12.76
N ALA A 41 -5.65 -10.16 -13.09
CA ALA A 41 -5.67 -11.46 -13.77
C ALA A 41 -6.33 -12.56 -12.92
N LEU A 42 -5.98 -12.63 -11.63
CA LEU A 42 -6.49 -13.63 -10.70
C LEU A 42 -8.00 -13.45 -10.46
N HIS A 43 -8.48 -12.22 -10.20
CA HIS A 43 -9.92 -11.97 -10.05
C HIS A 43 -10.68 -12.28 -11.33
N ALA A 44 -10.18 -11.85 -12.50
CA ALA A 44 -10.82 -12.15 -13.78
C ALA A 44 -10.92 -13.66 -14.02
N ALA A 45 -9.83 -14.41 -13.79
CA ALA A 45 -9.81 -15.87 -13.94
C ALA A 45 -10.80 -16.57 -12.98
N ALA A 46 -10.83 -16.15 -11.70
CA ALA A 46 -11.77 -16.68 -10.71
C ALA A 46 -13.24 -16.44 -11.08
N LEU A 47 -13.52 -15.37 -11.82
CA LEU A 47 -14.85 -15.05 -12.35
C LEU A 47 -15.16 -15.71 -13.70
N GLY A 48 -14.31 -16.64 -14.16
CA GLY A 48 -14.53 -17.42 -15.37
C GLY A 48 -14.10 -16.76 -16.68
N VAL A 49 -13.38 -15.63 -16.61
CA VAL A 49 -12.80 -14.97 -17.80
C VAL A 49 -11.61 -15.79 -18.30
N HIS A 50 -11.50 -15.97 -19.61
CA HIS A 50 -10.30 -16.56 -20.20
C HIS A 50 -9.15 -15.53 -20.17
N VAL A 51 -8.12 -15.81 -19.36
CA VAL A 51 -6.99 -14.89 -19.15
C VAL A 51 -5.71 -15.47 -19.76
N THR A 52 -5.02 -14.64 -20.52
CA THR A 52 -3.63 -14.88 -20.97
C THR A 52 -2.72 -13.78 -20.42
N GLY A 53 -1.47 -14.08 -20.16
CA GLY A 53 -0.55 -13.10 -19.60
C GLY A 53 0.85 -13.17 -20.17
N VAL A 54 1.56 -12.04 -20.17
CA VAL A 54 2.95 -11.92 -20.57
C VAL A 54 3.72 -11.08 -19.56
N ASP A 55 4.95 -11.51 -19.24
CA ASP A 55 5.88 -10.73 -18.43
C ASP A 55 7.31 -11.14 -18.77
N ASP A 56 8.20 -10.17 -18.93
CA ASP A 56 9.60 -10.40 -19.28
C ASP A 56 10.47 -10.82 -18.08
N GLN A 57 9.98 -10.60 -16.85
CA GLN A 57 10.73 -10.83 -15.61
C GLN A 57 9.87 -11.50 -14.53
N LEU A 58 9.21 -12.58 -14.91
CA LEU A 58 8.32 -13.31 -14.01
C LEU A 58 9.11 -14.11 -12.96
N SER A 59 8.85 -13.87 -11.68
CA SER A 59 9.44 -14.69 -10.61
C SER A 59 8.80 -16.08 -10.59
N HIS A 60 9.55 -17.11 -10.14
CA HIS A 60 9.03 -18.49 -10.03
C HIS A 60 7.77 -18.59 -9.16
N SER A 61 7.67 -17.78 -8.08
CA SER A 61 6.48 -17.77 -7.22
C SER A 61 5.27 -17.17 -7.95
N ALA A 62 5.46 -16.06 -8.67
CA ALA A 62 4.41 -15.44 -9.47
C ALA A 62 3.95 -16.36 -10.60
N GLU A 63 4.88 -17.00 -11.31
CA GLU A 63 4.57 -17.95 -12.37
C GLU A 63 3.71 -19.10 -11.85
N ARG A 64 4.07 -19.69 -10.72
CA ARG A 64 3.29 -20.77 -10.09
C ARG A 64 1.88 -20.32 -9.75
N ILE A 65 1.72 -19.18 -9.06
CA ILE A 65 0.42 -18.64 -8.67
C ILE A 65 -0.48 -18.43 -9.90
N LEU A 66 0.06 -17.85 -10.97
CA LEU A 66 -0.71 -17.59 -12.20
C LEU A 66 -1.11 -18.87 -12.93
N ARG A 67 -0.20 -19.85 -13.04
CA ARG A 67 -0.49 -21.15 -13.67
C ARG A 67 -1.51 -21.96 -12.87
N ASP A 68 -1.38 -21.98 -11.55
CA ASP A 68 -2.31 -22.68 -10.65
C ASP A 68 -3.73 -22.08 -10.75
N ALA A 69 -3.85 -20.79 -11.07
CA ALA A 69 -5.12 -20.10 -11.36
C ALA A 69 -5.64 -20.35 -12.80
N GLY A 70 -4.97 -21.17 -13.61
CA GLY A 70 -5.37 -21.47 -15.00
C GLY A 70 -5.04 -20.35 -16.00
N ILE A 71 -4.21 -19.40 -15.66
CA ILE A 71 -3.79 -18.31 -16.54
C ILE A 71 -2.72 -18.82 -17.50
N LEU A 72 -2.95 -18.69 -18.81
CA LEU A 72 -2.02 -19.09 -19.85
C LEU A 72 -0.94 -18.03 -20.02
N LEU A 73 0.30 -18.35 -19.65
CA LEU A 73 1.46 -17.49 -19.85
C LEU A 73 2.06 -17.73 -21.25
N VAL A 74 2.29 -16.64 -21.98
CA VAL A 74 2.85 -16.67 -23.33
C VAL A 74 4.19 -15.93 -23.39
N ASP A 75 4.97 -16.19 -24.42
CA ASP A 75 6.22 -15.48 -24.70
C ASP A 75 5.96 -14.02 -25.08
N GLY A 76 6.90 -13.11 -24.73
CA GLY A 76 6.77 -11.67 -24.98
C GLY A 76 6.58 -11.31 -26.46
N SER A 77 7.05 -12.14 -27.39
CA SER A 77 6.90 -11.99 -28.84
C SER A 77 5.60 -12.59 -29.40
N ASP A 78 4.89 -13.45 -28.63
CA ASP A 78 3.65 -14.09 -29.07
C ASP A 78 2.45 -13.16 -28.91
N VAL A 79 2.02 -12.55 -30.00
CA VAL A 79 0.83 -11.69 -30.09
C VAL A 79 -0.44 -12.46 -30.47
N SER A 80 -0.39 -13.78 -30.59
CA SER A 80 -1.54 -14.59 -31.01
C SER A 80 -2.77 -14.47 -30.10
N PRO A 81 -2.66 -14.26 -28.76
CA PRO A 81 -3.81 -14.03 -27.90
C PRO A 81 -4.66 -12.83 -28.31
N LEU A 82 -4.05 -11.80 -28.90
CA LEU A 82 -4.75 -10.58 -29.32
C LEU A 82 -5.74 -10.80 -30.48
N LYS A 83 -5.64 -11.92 -31.20
CA LYS A 83 -6.61 -12.27 -32.27
C LYS A 83 -8.01 -12.52 -31.72
N THR A 84 -8.13 -12.90 -30.45
CA THR A 84 -9.41 -13.23 -29.81
C THR A 84 -9.67 -12.42 -28.55
N ALA A 85 -8.70 -11.65 -28.06
CA ALA A 85 -8.85 -10.83 -26.88
C ALA A 85 -9.94 -9.76 -27.07
N THR A 86 -10.82 -9.62 -26.09
CA THR A 86 -11.81 -8.53 -26.03
C THR A 86 -11.20 -7.26 -25.43
N SER A 87 -10.11 -7.39 -24.67
CA SER A 87 -9.31 -6.28 -24.15
C SER A 87 -7.90 -6.72 -23.78
N LEU A 88 -6.96 -5.76 -23.86
CA LEU A 88 -5.63 -5.88 -23.27
C LEU A 88 -5.56 -5.00 -22.02
N ALA A 89 -5.17 -5.60 -20.91
CA ALA A 89 -4.93 -4.87 -19.66
C ALA A 89 -3.44 -4.62 -19.42
N VAL A 90 -3.10 -3.42 -18.99
CA VAL A 90 -1.71 -3.02 -18.72
C VAL A 90 -1.65 -2.02 -17.56
N SER A 91 -0.58 -2.07 -16.77
CA SER A 91 -0.33 -1.05 -15.74
C SER A 91 0.33 0.20 -16.32
N LYS A 92 0.09 1.35 -15.70
CA LYS A 92 0.75 2.61 -16.05
C LYS A 92 2.28 2.55 -15.86
N ALA A 93 2.78 1.67 -14.99
CA ALA A 93 4.21 1.43 -14.85
C ALA A 93 4.83 0.91 -16.15
N VAL A 94 4.19 -0.04 -16.82
CA VAL A 94 4.65 -0.58 -18.11
C VAL A 94 4.64 0.49 -19.19
N THR A 95 3.52 1.21 -19.36
CA THR A 95 3.40 2.24 -20.40
C THR A 95 4.35 3.43 -20.17
N SER A 96 4.67 3.71 -18.90
CA SER A 96 5.63 4.77 -18.52
C SER A 96 7.05 4.54 -19.05
N ILE A 97 7.51 3.28 -19.08
CA ILE A 97 8.87 2.91 -19.48
C ILE A 97 8.95 2.27 -20.86
N ARG A 98 7.88 1.62 -21.31
CA ARG A 98 7.82 0.89 -22.59
C ARG A 98 6.51 1.18 -23.34
N PRO A 99 6.23 2.44 -23.72
CA PRO A 99 4.99 2.83 -24.40
C PRO A 99 4.81 2.12 -25.75
N ASN A 100 5.91 1.66 -26.36
CA ASN A 100 5.98 0.91 -27.63
C ASN A 100 6.21 -0.59 -27.40
N HIS A 101 5.73 -1.14 -26.28
CA HIS A 101 5.81 -2.58 -26.03
C HIS A 101 5.12 -3.35 -27.18
N PRO A 102 5.72 -4.45 -27.74
CA PRO A 102 5.18 -5.17 -28.90
C PRO A 102 3.71 -5.57 -28.77
N GLN A 103 3.30 -5.99 -27.60
CA GLN A 103 1.90 -6.34 -27.30
C GLN A 103 0.96 -5.13 -27.41
N LEU A 104 1.41 -3.94 -26.97
CA LEU A 104 0.60 -2.72 -27.05
C LEU A 104 0.48 -2.24 -28.51
N GLU A 105 1.55 -2.34 -29.29
CA GLU A 105 1.53 -1.99 -30.72
C GLU A 105 0.62 -2.96 -31.50
N ALA A 106 0.73 -4.25 -31.24
CA ALA A 106 -0.12 -5.26 -31.86
C ALA A 106 -1.62 -5.08 -31.48
N ALA A 107 -1.93 -4.75 -30.22
CA ALA A 107 -3.29 -4.45 -29.79
C ALA A 107 -3.85 -3.22 -30.52
N ARG A 108 -3.08 -2.14 -30.63
CA ARG A 108 -3.47 -0.93 -31.38
C ARG A 108 -3.75 -1.28 -32.86
N ALA A 109 -2.85 -2.04 -33.50
CA ALA A 109 -3.01 -2.47 -34.89
C ALA A 109 -4.23 -3.36 -35.12
N ALA A 110 -4.58 -4.21 -34.14
CA ALA A 110 -5.73 -5.08 -34.17
C ALA A 110 -7.06 -4.41 -33.71
N GLY A 111 -7.00 -3.14 -33.25
CA GLY A 111 -8.17 -2.45 -32.71
C GLY A 111 -8.66 -3.02 -31.36
N VAL A 112 -7.82 -3.78 -30.63
CA VAL A 112 -8.14 -4.31 -29.31
C VAL A 112 -8.06 -3.18 -28.26
N PRO A 113 -9.13 -2.92 -27.49
CA PRO A 113 -9.11 -1.89 -26.45
C PRO A 113 -8.00 -2.14 -25.42
N ILE A 114 -7.20 -1.11 -25.14
CA ILE A 114 -6.17 -1.14 -24.08
C ILE A 114 -6.75 -0.46 -22.86
N ILE A 115 -6.88 -1.19 -21.75
CA ILE A 115 -7.45 -0.71 -20.48
C ILE A 115 -6.43 -0.81 -19.35
N SER A 116 -6.63 -0.05 -18.27
CA SER A 116 -5.79 -0.20 -17.09
C SER A 116 -6.12 -1.49 -16.33
N VAL A 117 -5.14 -2.06 -15.65
CA VAL A 117 -5.39 -3.20 -14.74
C VAL A 117 -6.36 -2.83 -13.62
N GLN A 118 -6.39 -1.56 -13.20
CA GLN A 118 -7.34 -1.04 -12.22
C GLN A 118 -8.79 -1.08 -12.75
N GLN A 119 -8.99 -0.86 -14.05
CA GLN A 119 -10.32 -1.02 -14.66
C GLN A 119 -10.80 -2.47 -14.58
N VAL A 120 -9.90 -3.44 -14.77
CA VAL A 120 -10.24 -4.86 -14.63
C VAL A 120 -10.61 -5.19 -13.18
N ILE A 121 -9.90 -4.65 -12.20
CA ILE A 121 -10.21 -4.82 -10.77
C ILE A 121 -11.58 -4.20 -10.45
N ALA A 122 -11.88 -3.01 -10.98
CA ALA A 122 -13.18 -2.37 -10.81
C ALA A 122 -14.33 -3.20 -11.45
N ASP A 123 -14.09 -3.75 -12.64
CA ASP A 123 -15.04 -4.64 -13.31
C ASP A 123 -15.25 -5.95 -12.53
N ALA A 124 -14.19 -6.50 -11.93
CA ALA A 124 -14.30 -7.65 -11.04
C ALA A 124 -15.13 -7.30 -9.79
N ALA A 125 -14.89 -6.15 -9.16
CA ALA A 125 -15.68 -5.67 -8.03
C ALA A 125 -17.17 -5.56 -8.37
N ALA A 126 -17.50 -5.02 -9.54
CA ALA A 126 -18.88 -4.95 -10.03
C ALA A 126 -19.51 -6.34 -10.25
N THR A 127 -18.69 -7.36 -10.54
CA THR A 127 -19.15 -8.75 -10.73
C THR A 127 -19.44 -9.44 -9.39
N TYR A 128 -18.59 -9.22 -8.37
CA TYR A 128 -18.87 -9.72 -7.00
C TYR A 128 -20.12 -9.08 -6.41
N GLY A 129 -20.45 -7.83 -6.83
CA GLY A 129 -21.59 -7.08 -6.33
C GLY A 129 -21.40 -6.56 -4.90
N GLY A 130 -22.39 -5.86 -4.37
CA GLY A 130 -22.31 -5.22 -3.07
C GLY A 130 -21.41 -3.97 -3.05
N PRO A 131 -21.05 -3.43 -1.86
CA PRO A 131 -20.32 -2.19 -1.75
C PRO A 131 -18.83 -2.34 -2.14
N LEU A 132 -18.30 -1.32 -2.81
CA LEU A 132 -16.86 -1.15 -3.04
C LEU A 132 -16.27 -0.30 -1.90
N LEU A 133 -15.39 -0.92 -1.11
CA LEU A 133 -14.68 -0.30 0.01
C LEU A 133 -13.24 0.01 -0.42
N ALA A 134 -12.85 1.27 -0.39
CA ALA A 134 -11.53 1.70 -0.83
C ALA A 134 -10.66 2.21 0.31
N VAL A 135 -9.40 1.82 0.34
CA VAL A 135 -8.40 2.34 1.28
C VAL A 135 -7.33 3.08 0.51
N GLY A 136 -7.31 4.40 0.67
CA GLY A 136 -6.36 5.32 0.06
C GLY A 136 -5.47 6.02 1.10
N GLY A 137 -4.47 6.71 0.59
CA GLY A 137 -3.50 7.46 1.38
C GLY A 137 -2.09 7.27 0.83
N THR A 138 -1.17 8.16 1.18
CA THR A 138 0.21 8.04 0.71
C THR A 138 0.89 6.81 1.32
N HIS A 139 0.65 6.53 2.61
CA HIS A 139 1.26 5.41 3.35
C HIS A 139 0.23 4.56 4.08
N GLY A 140 0.58 3.29 4.36
CA GLY A 140 -0.24 2.39 5.17
C GLY A 140 -1.38 1.69 4.42
N LYS A 141 -1.60 1.98 3.14
CA LYS A 141 -2.67 1.40 2.30
C LYS A 141 -2.76 -0.13 2.42
N THR A 142 -1.70 -0.83 2.08
CA THR A 142 -1.64 -2.31 2.04
C THR A 142 -1.99 -2.94 3.39
N THR A 143 -1.36 -2.44 4.46
CA THR A 143 -1.62 -2.91 5.82
C THR A 143 -3.08 -2.69 6.21
N SER A 144 -3.62 -1.51 5.94
CA SER A 144 -4.99 -1.14 6.31
C SER A 144 -6.04 -1.88 5.48
N THR A 145 -5.75 -2.15 4.19
CA THR A 145 -6.64 -2.94 3.32
C THR A 145 -6.73 -4.39 3.80
N GLY A 146 -5.58 -5.01 4.15
CA GLY A 146 -5.55 -6.34 4.74
C GLY A 146 -6.22 -6.40 6.11
N TRP A 147 -6.08 -5.34 6.90
CA TRP A 147 -6.73 -5.25 8.22
C TRP A 147 -8.24 -5.13 8.09
N LEU A 148 -8.74 -4.31 7.15
CA LEU A 148 -10.18 -4.20 6.90
C LEU A 148 -10.80 -5.56 6.52
N LEU A 149 -10.10 -6.33 5.69
CA LEU A 149 -10.52 -7.69 5.36
C LEU A 149 -10.62 -8.56 6.62
N GLU A 150 -9.64 -8.48 7.53
CA GLU A 150 -9.64 -9.26 8.77
C GLU A 150 -10.81 -8.86 9.70
N LEU A 151 -11.10 -7.57 9.86
CA LEU A 151 -12.22 -7.09 10.68
C LEU A 151 -13.58 -7.58 10.13
N LEU A 152 -13.74 -7.53 8.81
CA LEU A 152 -14.98 -8.01 8.17
C LEU A 152 -15.12 -9.52 8.29
N ARG A 153 -14.04 -10.29 8.08
CA ARG A 153 -14.06 -11.74 8.26
C ARG A 153 -14.36 -12.14 9.71
N ALA A 154 -13.79 -11.44 10.69
CA ALA A 154 -14.13 -11.62 12.11
C ALA A 154 -15.59 -11.23 12.43
N SER A 155 -16.24 -10.49 11.54
CA SER A 155 -17.67 -10.17 11.56
C SER A 155 -18.54 -11.10 10.72
N GLU A 156 -18.00 -12.24 10.28
CA GLU A 156 -18.66 -13.22 9.40
C GLU A 156 -19.04 -12.66 8.01
N VAL A 157 -18.38 -11.59 7.58
CA VAL A 157 -18.49 -11.02 6.23
C VAL A 157 -17.19 -11.27 5.49
N ASN A 158 -17.24 -12.03 4.40
CA ASN A 158 -16.05 -12.46 3.66
C ASN A 158 -16.03 -11.89 2.22
N PRO A 159 -15.80 -10.56 2.07
CA PRO A 159 -15.78 -9.92 0.75
C PRO A 159 -14.53 -10.29 -0.04
N ALA A 160 -14.59 -10.21 -1.35
CA ALA A 160 -13.39 -10.28 -2.17
C ALA A 160 -12.50 -9.05 -1.95
N ALA A 161 -11.19 -9.19 -2.20
CA ALA A 161 -10.26 -8.09 -1.97
C ALA A 161 -9.07 -8.10 -2.94
N PHE A 162 -8.65 -6.90 -3.36
CA PHE A 162 -7.33 -6.65 -3.94
C PHE A 162 -6.48 -5.82 -2.96
N ILE A 163 -5.32 -6.35 -2.60
CA ILE A 163 -4.39 -5.78 -1.63
C ILE A 163 -3.02 -5.64 -2.30
N GLY A 164 -2.35 -4.51 -2.10
CA GLY A 164 -1.09 -4.17 -2.77
C GLY A 164 0.13 -5.01 -2.36
N GLY A 165 -0.06 -6.13 -1.72
CA GLY A 165 1.00 -7.04 -1.28
C GLY A 165 0.48 -8.44 -0.97
N PRO A 166 1.39 -9.42 -0.76
CA PRO A 166 1.02 -10.79 -0.46
C PRO A 166 0.32 -10.87 0.91
N LEU A 167 -0.82 -11.53 0.91
CA LEU A 167 -1.54 -11.85 2.14
C LEU A 167 -0.85 -12.97 2.92
N PRO A 168 -0.99 -12.99 4.28
CA PRO A 168 -0.50 -14.09 5.10
C PRO A 168 -1.06 -15.43 4.67
N GLU A 169 -0.35 -16.52 5.02
CA GLU A 169 -0.86 -17.87 4.80
C GLU A 169 -2.23 -18.05 5.47
N GLY A 170 -3.15 -18.70 4.75
CA GLY A 170 -4.53 -18.92 5.22
C GLY A 170 -5.48 -17.74 5.00
N THR A 171 -5.00 -16.58 4.54
CA THR A 171 -5.84 -15.41 4.26
C THR A 171 -5.97 -15.15 2.77
N GLY A 172 -4.87 -15.24 2.02
CA GLY A 172 -4.88 -15.01 0.56
C GLY A 172 -5.34 -16.23 -0.23
N THR A 173 -6.00 -15.99 -1.36
CA THR A 173 -6.44 -17.07 -2.27
C THR A 173 -6.09 -16.70 -3.70
N PRO A 174 -5.10 -17.32 -4.34
CA PRO A 174 -4.17 -18.35 -3.80
C PRO A 174 -3.17 -17.82 -2.77
N PRO A 175 -2.57 -18.71 -1.94
CA PRO A 175 -1.60 -18.29 -0.94
C PRO A 175 -0.42 -17.49 -1.50
N GLY A 176 -0.02 -16.40 -0.82
CA GLY A 176 1.06 -15.52 -1.27
C GLY A 176 0.69 -14.58 -2.42
N SER A 177 -0.58 -14.54 -2.83
CA SER A 177 -1.10 -13.61 -3.84
C SER A 177 -1.61 -12.30 -3.24
N PRO A 178 -1.80 -11.24 -4.05
CA PRO A 178 -2.35 -9.97 -3.59
C PRO A 178 -3.89 -9.96 -3.57
N VAL A 179 -4.55 -11.11 -3.66
CA VAL A 179 -6.01 -11.20 -3.74
C VAL A 179 -6.58 -12.11 -2.67
N HIS A 180 -7.80 -11.79 -2.26
CA HIS A 180 -8.69 -12.69 -1.54
C HIS A 180 -9.96 -12.90 -2.37
N LEU A 181 -10.32 -14.17 -2.61
CA LEU A 181 -11.55 -14.54 -3.32
C LEU A 181 -12.62 -14.81 -2.26
N GLY A 182 -13.39 -13.77 -1.96
CA GLY A 182 -14.47 -13.86 -0.98
C GLY A 182 -15.74 -14.52 -1.57
N ASP A 183 -16.67 -14.85 -0.68
CA ASP A 183 -17.97 -15.47 -1.00
C ASP A 183 -19.17 -14.61 -0.54
N SER A 184 -18.90 -13.50 0.14
CA SER A 184 -19.93 -12.51 0.49
C SER A 184 -19.97 -11.36 -0.52
N PRO A 185 -21.12 -10.69 -0.74
CA PRO A 185 -21.16 -9.47 -1.53
C PRO A 185 -20.26 -8.38 -0.96
N GLY A 186 -19.57 -7.65 -1.83
CA GLY A 186 -18.65 -6.57 -1.50
C GLY A 186 -17.23 -6.81 -2.00
N PHE A 187 -16.49 -5.71 -2.13
CA PHE A 187 -15.12 -5.75 -2.61
C PHE A 187 -14.26 -4.72 -1.86
N ILE A 188 -13.11 -5.12 -1.39
CA ILE A 188 -12.14 -4.22 -0.78
C ILE A 188 -11.01 -3.96 -1.76
N VAL A 189 -10.65 -2.68 -1.95
CA VAL A 189 -9.57 -2.31 -2.88
C VAL A 189 -8.57 -1.38 -2.23
N GLU A 190 -7.29 -1.67 -2.42
CA GLU A 190 -6.23 -0.69 -2.21
C GLU A 190 -6.25 0.34 -3.33
N ALA A 191 -6.47 1.61 -2.98
CA ALA A 191 -6.62 2.73 -3.91
C ALA A 191 -5.34 3.56 -3.96
N ASP A 192 -4.59 3.42 -5.07
CA ASP A 192 -3.31 4.10 -5.30
C ASP A 192 -3.53 5.38 -6.12
N GLU A 193 -3.01 6.50 -5.63
CA GLU A 193 -3.15 7.83 -6.24
C GLU A 193 -2.25 8.05 -7.46
N TYR A 194 -1.21 7.23 -7.64
CA TYR A 194 -0.21 7.39 -8.70
C TYR A 194 -0.84 7.52 -10.09
N ALA A 195 -0.65 8.68 -10.72
CA ALA A 195 -1.12 8.95 -12.08
C ALA A 195 -2.61 8.63 -12.30
N GLY A 196 -3.46 8.75 -11.27
CA GLY A 196 -4.90 8.45 -11.32
C GLY A 196 -5.19 6.95 -11.45
N ASN A 197 -4.40 6.07 -10.85
CA ASN A 197 -4.68 4.63 -10.82
C ASN A 197 -6.05 4.34 -10.20
N PHE A 198 -6.44 5.06 -9.15
CA PHE A 198 -7.72 4.87 -8.44
C PHE A 198 -8.96 5.41 -9.19
N ASP A 199 -8.81 6.05 -10.36
CA ASP A 199 -9.93 6.66 -11.11
C ASP A 199 -11.01 5.66 -11.53
N ALA A 200 -10.64 4.39 -11.68
CA ALA A 200 -11.58 3.33 -12.00
C ALA A 200 -12.49 2.94 -10.81
N TYR A 201 -12.11 3.33 -9.58
CA TYR A 201 -12.80 2.91 -8.36
C TYR A 201 -13.83 3.94 -7.91
N ALA A 202 -15.10 3.68 -8.22
CA ALA A 202 -16.22 4.47 -7.73
C ALA A 202 -16.67 3.92 -6.36
N ALA A 203 -15.87 4.17 -5.31
CA ALA A 203 -16.08 3.61 -3.98
C ALA A 203 -17.41 4.05 -3.35
N ASP A 204 -18.08 3.12 -2.66
CA ASP A 204 -19.25 3.41 -1.83
C ASP A 204 -18.82 3.94 -0.47
N CYS A 205 -17.76 3.37 0.10
CA CYS A 205 -17.06 3.91 1.26
C CYS A 205 -15.56 4.01 0.96
N ALA A 206 -14.92 5.08 1.43
CA ALA A 206 -13.47 5.22 1.31
C ALA A 206 -12.84 5.69 2.63
N LEU A 207 -11.62 5.22 2.90
CA LEU A 207 -10.76 5.67 3.99
C LEU A 207 -9.53 6.36 3.40
N ILE A 208 -9.23 7.57 3.85
CA ILE A 208 -7.98 8.29 3.55
C ILE A 208 -7.14 8.34 4.83
N LEU A 209 -6.04 7.59 4.82
CA LEU A 209 -5.16 7.39 5.99
C LEU A 209 -4.27 8.60 6.27
N ASN A 210 -3.72 9.19 5.23
CA ASN A 210 -2.81 10.33 5.25
C ASN A 210 -2.64 10.88 3.84
N VAL A 211 -2.19 12.14 3.74
CA VAL A 211 -1.86 12.77 2.45
C VAL A 211 -0.54 13.50 2.57
N ASP A 212 0.49 12.96 1.94
CA ASP A 212 1.82 13.55 1.89
C ASP A 212 2.29 13.70 0.44
N TRP A 213 3.40 14.41 0.24
CA TRP A 213 3.99 14.55 -1.08
C TRP A 213 4.83 13.33 -1.43
N ASP A 214 4.32 12.53 -2.32
CA ASP A 214 5.01 11.41 -2.94
C ASP A 214 4.84 11.46 -4.47
N HIS A 215 5.52 10.59 -5.19
CA HIS A 215 5.49 10.55 -6.67
C HIS A 215 5.85 11.89 -7.35
N PRO A 216 7.06 12.44 -7.11
CA PRO A 216 7.47 13.73 -7.66
C PRO A 216 7.57 13.76 -9.18
N ASP A 217 7.53 12.60 -9.84
CA ASP A 217 7.39 12.44 -11.29
C ASP A 217 5.97 12.74 -11.79
N VAL A 218 4.96 12.75 -10.88
CA VAL A 218 3.56 13.05 -11.17
C VAL A 218 3.11 14.34 -10.48
N PHE A 219 3.34 14.44 -9.18
CA PHE A 219 2.86 15.54 -8.36
C PHE A 219 3.98 16.54 -8.06
N ARG A 220 3.79 17.80 -8.44
CA ARG A 220 4.79 18.86 -8.21
C ARG A 220 4.98 19.20 -6.73
N ASP A 221 3.93 19.03 -5.92
CA ASP A 221 3.89 19.38 -4.50
C ASP A 221 2.74 18.64 -3.78
N ARG A 222 2.67 18.76 -2.44
CA ARG A 222 1.62 18.13 -1.63
C ARG A 222 0.21 18.64 -1.99
N ARG A 223 0.08 19.89 -2.42
CA ARG A 223 -1.22 20.44 -2.83
C ARG A 223 -1.78 19.68 -4.04
N ALA A 224 -0.94 19.34 -5.00
CA ALA A 224 -1.35 18.54 -6.15
C ALA A 224 -1.85 17.14 -5.74
N VAL A 225 -1.25 16.52 -4.71
CA VAL A 225 -1.74 15.24 -4.16
C VAL A 225 -3.10 15.43 -3.48
N ILE A 226 -3.27 16.49 -2.67
CA ILE A 226 -4.55 16.79 -2.00
C ILE A 226 -5.66 17.02 -3.04
N ASP A 227 -5.40 17.80 -4.09
CA ASP A 227 -6.38 18.07 -5.15
C ASP A 227 -6.81 16.78 -5.86
N GLU A 228 -5.88 15.83 -6.05
CA GLU A 228 -6.15 14.52 -6.64
C GLU A 228 -7.05 13.67 -5.75
N PHE A 229 -6.78 13.59 -4.43
CA PHE A 229 -7.64 12.91 -3.48
C PHE A 229 -9.04 13.56 -3.39
N ILE A 230 -9.14 14.89 -3.43
CA ILE A 230 -10.44 15.59 -3.45
C ILE A 230 -11.23 15.20 -4.70
N ARG A 231 -10.59 15.22 -5.87
CA ARG A 231 -11.20 14.85 -7.14
C ARG A 231 -11.75 13.43 -7.10
N TRP A 232 -10.94 12.48 -6.63
CA TRP A 232 -11.32 11.07 -6.57
C TRP A 232 -12.40 10.79 -5.53
N SER A 233 -12.30 11.37 -4.33
CA SER A 233 -13.21 11.08 -3.22
C SER A 233 -14.57 11.81 -3.29
N ARG A 234 -14.70 12.85 -4.11
CA ARG A 234 -15.93 13.64 -4.22
C ARG A 234 -17.18 12.79 -4.53
N PRO A 235 -17.16 11.81 -5.47
CA PRO A 235 -18.34 10.96 -5.71
C PRO A 235 -18.74 10.10 -4.50
N THR A 236 -17.80 9.70 -3.65
CA THR A 236 -18.05 8.90 -2.44
C THR A 236 -18.89 9.66 -1.41
N LEU A 237 -18.80 11.02 -1.40
CA LEU A 237 -19.60 11.86 -0.51
C LEU A 237 -21.11 11.84 -0.82
N SER A 238 -21.53 11.38 -1.99
CA SER A 238 -22.94 11.17 -2.33
C SER A 238 -23.40 9.72 -2.13
N ARG A 239 -22.55 8.89 -1.50
CA ARG A 239 -22.79 7.47 -1.26
C ARG A 239 -22.81 7.18 0.25
N THR A 240 -22.16 6.09 0.70
CA THR A 240 -22.22 5.66 2.10
C THR A 240 -21.30 6.44 3.03
N GLY A 241 -20.08 6.80 2.60
CA GLY A 241 -19.24 7.63 3.45
C GLY A 241 -17.76 7.72 3.08
N LEU A 242 -17.16 8.85 3.47
CA LEU A 242 -15.73 9.11 3.40
C LEU A 242 -15.18 9.25 4.83
N VAL A 243 -14.12 8.49 5.14
CA VAL A 243 -13.41 8.52 6.42
C VAL A 243 -12.05 9.19 6.20
N VAL A 244 -11.72 10.20 6.99
CA VAL A 244 -10.47 10.97 6.82
C VAL A 244 -9.74 11.11 8.16
N ASN A 245 -8.45 10.80 8.15
CA ASN A 245 -7.57 11.07 9.28
C ASN A 245 -7.23 12.56 9.37
N VAL A 246 -7.80 13.26 10.34
CA VAL A 246 -7.48 14.69 10.58
C VAL A 246 -6.34 14.89 11.60
N GLY A 247 -5.83 13.81 12.18
CA GLY A 247 -4.56 13.80 12.91
C GLY A 247 -3.35 13.93 11.97
N ASP A 248 -3.51 13.54 10.69
CA ASP A 248 -2.58 13.84 9.62
C ASP A 248 -2.79 15.25 9.05
N SER A 249 -1.70 15.98 8.81
CA SER A 249 -1.80 17.38 8.36
C SER A 249 -2.41 17.52 6.96
N GLY A 250 -2.10 16.60 6.05
CA GLY A 250 -2.68 16.62 4.70
C GLY A 250 -4.13 16.14 4.69
N GLY A 251 -4.46 15.14 5.51
CA GLY A 251 -5.85 14.71 5.72
C GLY A 251 -6.70 15.81 6.34
N ALA A 252 -6.16 16.58 7.30
CA ALA A 252 -6.84 17.72 7.89
C ALA A 252 -7.10 18.85 6.84
N GLU A 253 -6.12 19.11 5.97
CA GLU A 253 -6.28 20.09 4.88
C GLU A 253 -7.34 19.62 3.87
N LEU A 254 -7.30 18.35 3.49
CA LEU A 254 -8.29 17.72 2.60
C LEU A 254 -9.71 17.84 3.19
N ALA A 255 -9.90 17.43 4.44
CA ALA A 255 -11.20 17.54 5.12
C ALA A 255 -11.70 18.98 5.20
N ALA A 256 -10.81 19.93 5.50
CA ALA A 256 -11.16 21.36 5.55
C ALA A 256 -11.62 21.92 4.19
N VAL A 257 -11.01 21.46 3.08
CA VAL A 257 -11.44 21.85 1.73
C VAL A 257 -12.81 21.26 1.39
N ILE A 258 -13.05 19.98 1.71
CA ILE A 258 -14.35 19.35 1.49
C ILE A 258 -15.46 20.05 2.27
N LEU A 259 -15.22 20.37 3.55
CA LEU A 259 -16.21 21.03 4.42
C LEU A 259 -16.46 22.51 4.06
N LYS A 260 -15.47 23.20 3.47
CA LYS A 260 -15.62 24.59 3.01
C LYS A 260 -16.25 24.72 1.63
N ALA A 261 -16.23 23.66 0.84
CA ALA A 261 -16.94 23.68 -0.43
C ALA A 261 -18.43 23.85 -0.12
N ASP A 262 -19.03 24.96 -0.58
CA ASP A 262 -20.48 25.23 -0.51
C ASP A 262 -21.25 24.18 -1.36
N LEU A 263 -21.19 22.93 -0.93
CA LEU A 263 -22.01 21.87 -1.49
C LEU A 263 -23.39 21.99 -0.82
N PRO A 264 -24.48 22.11 -1.58
CA PRO A 264 -25.81 22.09 -1.02
C PRO A 264 -25.99 20.85 -0.15
N GLY A 265 -26.25 21.03 1.15
CA GLY A 265 -26.35 19.93 2.12
C GLY A 265 -25.04 19.54 2.81
N ALA A 266 -24.03 20.39 2.85
CA ALA A 266 -22.73 20.14 3.49
C ALA A 266 -22.83 19.67 4.96
N GLU A 267 -23.89 20.04 5.69
CA GLU A 267 -24.15 19.56 7.05
C GLU A 267 -24.56 18.07 7.12
N ALA A 268 -24.95 17.47 5.99
CA ALA A 268 -25.39 16.08 5.87
C ALA A 268 -24.42 15.19 5.07
N LEU A 269 -23.23 15.69 4.71
CA LEU A 269 -22.24 14.88 3.99
C LEU A 269 -21.80 13.68 4.86
N PRO A 270 -21.74 12.46 4.32
CA PRO A 270 -21.24 11.29 5.01
C PRO A 270 -19.69 11.31 5.11
N LEU A 271 -19.15 12.42 5.63
CA LEU A 271 -17.73 12.59 5.93
C LEU A 271 -17.51 12.35 7.42
N PHE A 272 -16.79 11.30 7.78
CA PHE A 272 -16.36 11.01 9.14
C PHE A 272 -14.88 11.33 9.31
N THR A 273 -14.56 12.12 10.32
CA THR A 273 -13.18 12.48 10.65
C THR A 273 -12.71 11.70 11.87
N TYR A 274 -11.45 11.28 11.88
CA TYR A 274 -10.87 10.63 13.05
C TYR A 274 -9.49 11.18 13.40
N GLU A 275 -9.12 11.06 14.67
CA GLU A 275 -7.82 11.49 15.21
C GLU A 275 -7.35 10.54 16.30
N LEU A 276 -6.10 10.09 16.20
CA LEU A 276 -5.41 9.41 17.31
C LEU A 276 -4.56 10.42 18.07
N ARG A 277 -4.76 10.53 19.38
CA ARG A 277 -4.01 11.43 20.25
C ARG A 277 -3.00 10.66 21.09
N GLY A 278 -1.87 11.27 21.42
CA GLY A 278 -0.94 10.74 22.43
C GLY A 278 -1.52 10.82 23.84
N GLU A 279 -0.98 10.04 24.78
CA GLU A 279 -1.36 10.14 26.19
C GLU A 279 -1.14 11.57 26.73
N GLY A 280 -2.18 12.17 27.30
CA GLY A 280 -2.14 13.55 27.77
C GLY A 280 -2.12 14.63 26.69
N GLY A 281 -2.36 14.26 25.44
CA GLY A 281 -2.40 15.20 24.30
C GLY A 281 -3.53 16.22 24.44
N ALA A 282 -3.21 17.49 24.18
CA ALA A 282 -4.18 18.58 24.24
C ALA A 282 -5.27 18.41 23.18
N GLU A 283 -6.49 18.90 23.49
CA GLU A 283 -7.54 19.01 22.47
C GLU A 283 -7.13 19.98 21.38
N THR A 284 -7.24 19.54 20.12
CA THR A 284 -6.83 20.35 18.95
C THR A 284 -7.80 21.48 18.63
N GLY A 285 -8.92 21.60 19.37
CA GLY A 285 -9.98 22.56 19.11
C GLY A 285 -10.78 22.30 17.81
N ARG A 286 -10.48 21.17 17.13
CA ARG A 286 -11.21 20.72 15.95
C ARG A 286 -12.40 19.85 16.35
N VAL A 287 -13.49 19.95 15.61
CA VAL A 287 -14.59 19.00 15.71
C VAL A 287 -14.16 17.74 14.97
N VAL A 288 -14.00 16.65 15.72
CA VAL A 288 -13.59 15.32 15.22
C VAL A 288 -14.67 14.32 15.58
N ASP A 289 -15.03 13.45 14.63
CA ASP A 289 -16.10 12.49 14.84
C ASP A 289 -15.70 11.31 15.72
N VAL A 290 -14.47 10.82 15.54
CA VAL A 290 -13.93 9.71 16.33
C VAL A 290 -12.54 10.06 16.84
N VAL A 291 -12.37 10.02 18.15
CA VAL A 291 -11.08 10.26 18.81
C VAL A 291 -10.73 9.05 19.65
N ALA A 292 -9.48 8.61 19.59
CA ALA A 292 -8.93 7.63 20.52
C ALA A 292 -7.59 8.11 21.08
N THR A 293 -7.20 7.57 22.22
CA THR A 293 -5.91 7.82 22.85
C THR A 293 -4.97 6.66 22.55
N LEU A 294 -3.77 6.96 22.05
CA LEU A 294 -2.72 5.97 21.89
C LEU A 294 -2.23 5.54 23.26
N ARG A 295 -2.34 4.26 23.59
CA ARG A 295 -1.67 3.66 24.73
C ARG A 295 -0.47 2.86 24.27
N THR A 296 0.69 3.20 24.79
CA THR A 296 1.92 2.45 24.52
C THR A 296 2.05 1.30 25.51
N LEU A 297 2.27 0.10 24.96
CA LEU A 297 2.45 -1.14 25.73
C LEU A 297 3.92 -1.60 25.66
N PRO A 298 4.36 -2.51 26.55
CA PRO A 298 5.73 -3.05 26.51
C PRO A 298 6.12 -3.62 25.14
N ARG A 299 7.40 -3.53 24.82
CA ARG A 299 8.00 -4.01 23.55
C ARG A 299 7.36 -3.43 22.30
N GLY A 300 7.00 -2.15 22.34
CA GLY A 300 6.43 -1.44 21.19
C GLY A 300 5.00 -1.85 20.84
N GLY A 301 4.31 -2.60 21.69
CA GLY A 301 2.89 -2.85 21.56
C GLY A 301 2.09 -1.56 21.68
N VAL A 302 0.89 -1.52 21.11
CA VAL A 302 0.00 -0.36 21.13
C VAL A 302 -1.45 -0.82 21.32
N ALA A 303 -2.27 0.07 21.87
CA ALA A 303 -3.71 -0.10 21.98
C ALA A 303 -4.42 1.25 21.73
N LEU A 304 -5.69 1.19 21.36
CA LEU A 304 -6.59 2.33 21.35
C LEU A 304 -7.32 2.38 22.70
N ALA A 305 -7.15 3.48 23.42
CA ALA A 305 -7.86 3.72 24.66
C ALA A 305 -8.81 4.91 24.49
N ASP A 306 -9.81 5.01 25.37
CA ASP A 306 -10.74 6.14 25.46
C ASP A 306 -11.38 6.50 24.11
N VAL A 307 -11.86 5.51 23.36
CA VAL A 307 -12.55 5.75 22.09
C VAL A 307 -13.81 6.57 22.33
N ARG A 308 -13.86 7.77 21.77
CA ARG A 308 -14.97 8.72 21.91
C ARG A 308 -15.54 9.08 20.54
N LEU A 309 -16.86 9.16 20.47
CA LEU A 309 -17.59 9.48 19.24
C LEU A 309 -18.41 10.77 19.41
N SER A 310 -18.49 11.58 18.36
CA SER A 310 -19.42 12.69 18.28
C SER A 310 -20.87 12.20 18.25
N PRO A 311 -21.87 13.02 18.58
CA PRO A 311 -23.28 12.61 18.52
C PRO A 311 -23.70 12.04 17.16
N ARG A 312 -23.15 12.58 16.08
CA ARG A 312 -23.37 12.11 14.71
C ARG A 312 -22.73 10.73 14.49
N ALA A 313 -21.52 10.55 14.95
CA ALA A 313 -20.79 9.29 14.82
C ALA A 313 -21.43 8.16 15.66
N LEU A 314 -22.00 8.46 16.83
CA LEU A 314 -22.75 7.50 17.63
C LEU A 314 -23.92 6.87 16.86
N VAL A 315 -24.55 7.63 15.97
CA VAL A 315 -25.66 7.13 15.13
C VAL A 315 -25.14 6.40 13.89
N GLY A 316 -24.11 6.97 13.21
CA GLY A 316 -23.61 6.44 11.95
C GLY A 316 -22.65 5.26 12.07
N LEU A 317 -22.04 5.05 13.26
CA LEU A 317 -21.00 4.05 13.51
C LEU A 317 -21.41 3.12 14.67
N ALA A 318 -22.55 2.44 14.54
CA ALA A 318 -23.18 1.68 15.62
C ALA A 318 -22.22 0.67 16.30
N ALA A 319 -21.51 -0.14 15.49
CA ALA A 319 -20.58 -1.13 16.02
C ALA A 319 -19.39 -0.51 16.79
N LEU A 320 -18.90 0.64 16.33
CA LEU A 320 -17.82 1.35 17.03
C LEU A 320 -18.36 2.09 18.27
N ALA A 321 -19.61 2.54 18.23
CA ALA A 321 -20.27 3.16 19.39
C ALA A 321 -20.42 2.21 20.58
N GLU A 322 -20.64 0.91 20.33
CA GLU A 322 -20.66 -0.13 21.37
C GLU A 322 -19.28 -0.32 22.05
N LEU A 323 -18.21 0.06 21.39
CA LEU A 323 -16.83 -0.03 21.89
C LEU A 323 -16.35 1.27 22.53
N ALA A 324 -17.22 2.28 22.65
CA ALA A 324 -16.87 3.56 23.26
C ALA A 324 -16.41 3.39 24.72
N GLY A 325 -15.26 3.99 25.05
CA GLY A 325 -14.64 3.89 26.38
C GLY A 325 -13.86 2.60 26.64
N GLU A 326 -13.89 1.62 25.73
CA GLU A 326 -13.08 0.41 25.87
C GLU A 326 -11.61 0.64 25.46
N GLU A 327 -10.74 -0.25 25.94
CA GLU A 327 -9.38 -0.39 25.44
C GLU A 327 -9.34 -1.51 24.39
N LEU A 328 -8.94 -1.17 23.17
CA LEU A 328 -8.87 -2.09 22.05
C LEU A 328 -7.41 -2.46 21.77
N ALA A 329 -7.06 -3.72 21.99
CA ALA A 329 -5.75 -4.25 21.67
C ALA A 329 -5.51 -4.25 20.17
N ILE A 330 -4.26 -3.99 19.76
CA ILE A 330 -3.82 -3.97 18.37
C ILE A 330 -2.75 -5.05 18.16
N GLY A 331 -2.94 -5.94 17.19
CA GLY A 331 -2.06 -7.09 16.93
C GLY A 331 -0.69 -6.70 16.37
N ILE A 332 -0.62 -5.60 15.61
CA ILE A 332 0.64 -5.09 15.05
C ILE A 332 1.16 -3.88 15.82
N ARG A 333 2.47 -3.64 15.75
CA ARG A 333 3.16 -2.63 16.56
C ARG A 333 3.29 -1.30 15.85
N GLY A 334 3.55 -0.25 16.61
CA GLY A 334 3.86 1.10 16.13
C GLY A 334 2.68 2.08 16.18
N ALA A 335 2.98 3.32 16.59
CA ALA A 335 1.98 4.38 16.74
C ALA A 335 1.23 4.70 15.43
N HIS A 336 1.94 4.68 14.29
CA HIS A 336 1.33 4.88 12.97
C HIS A 336 0.30 3.79 12.65
N ASN A 337 0.53 2.55 13.08
CA ASN A 337 -0.43 1.46 12.92
C ASN A 337 -1.65 1.64 13.84
N ALA A 338 -1.50 2.25 15.01
CA ALA A 338 -2.64 2.57 15.85
C ALA A 338 -3.58 3.62 15.20
N ALA A 339 -3.01 4.62 14.52
CA ALA A 339 -3.82 5.58 13.75
C ALA A 339 -4.54 4.89 12.57
N ASN A 340 -3.84 4.01 11.85
CA ASN A 340 -4.44 3.22 10.77
C ASN A 340 -5.55 2.30 11.30
N ALA A 341 -5.34 1.64 12.45
CA ALA A 341 -6.31 0.77 13.11
C ALA A 341 -7.61 1.50 13.45
N LEU A 342 -7.51 2.73 13.98
CA LEU A 342 -8.68 3.55 14.27
C LEU A 342 -9.47 3.85 12.99
N GLY A 343 -8.79 4.30 11.91
CA GLY A 343 -9.44 4.54 10.62
C GLY A 343 -10.09 3.31 10.02
N VAL A 344 -9.42 2.15 10.11
CA VAL A 344 -9.97 0.87 9.64
C VAL A 344 -11.20 0.46 10.46
N ALA A 345 -11.19 0.66 11.80
CA ALA A 345 -12.34 0.38 12.66
C ALA A 345 -13.55 1.27 12.29
N VAL A 346 -13.32 2.56 11.97
CA VAL A 346 -14.37 3.46 11.49
C VAL A 346 -14.94 2.96 10.16
N LEU A 347 -14.08 2.65 9.18
CA LEU A 347 -14.54 2.15 7.88
C LEU A 347 -15.26 0.80 8.01
N ALA A 348 -14.75 -0.12 8.82
CA ALA A 348 -15.38 -1.41 9.07
C ALA A 348 -16.79 -1.26 9.70
N SER A 349 -16.95 -0.33 10.66
CA SER A 349 -18.27 -0.02 11.24
C SER A 349 -19.27 0.49 10.19
N LEU A 350 -18.83 1.37 9.27
CA LEU A 350 -19.64 1.82 8.13
C LEU A 350 -19.99 0.68 7.16
N ALA A 351 -19.09 -0.28 7.02
CA ALA A 351 -19.25 -1.44 6.15
C ALA A 351 -20.08 -2.58 6.78
N GLY A 352 -20.60 -2.39 7.99
CA GLY A 352 -21.47 -3.35 8.65
C GLY A 352 -20.75 -4.40 9.51
N ALA A 353 -19.47 -4.18 9.85
CA ALA A 353 -18.78 -5.02 10.83
C ALA A 353 -19.47 -4.97 12.20
N THR A 354 -19.39 -6.06 12.97
CA THR A 354 -19.87 -6.12 14.36
C THR A 354 -18.82 -5.56 15.34
N SER A 355 -19.25 -5.10 16.51
CA SER A 355 -18.34 -4.67 17.58
C SER A 355 -17.38 -5.79 18.02
N ALA A 356 -17.89 -7.02 18.10
CA ALA A 356 -17.07 -8.21 18.40
C ALA A 356 -16.02 -8.46 17.30
N GLY A 357 -16.42 -8.37 16.02
CA GLY A 357 -15.51 -8.53 14.88
C GLY A 357 -14.46 -7.44 14.80
N ILE A 358 -14.81 -6.19 15.07
CA ILE A 358 -13.84 -5.08 15.14
C ILE A 358 -12.81 -5.36 16.26
N ARG A 359 -13.25 -5.68 17.48
CA ARG A 359 -12.35 -6.01 18.59
C ARG A 359 -11.43 -7.17 18.26
N GLN A 360 -11.99 -8.27 17.76
CA GLN A 360 -11.23 -9.47 17.40
C GLN A 360 -10.23 -9.19 16.29
N GLY A 361 -10.66 -8.60 15.17
CA GLY A 361 -9.82 -8.35 14.01
C GLY A 361 -8.72 -7.32 14.27
N LEU A 362 -8.94 -6.32 15.16
CA LEU A 362 -7.87 -5.43 15.60
C LEU A 362 -6.78 -6.18 16.36
N ALA A 363 -7.14 -7.13 17.20
CA ALA A 363 -6.22 -7.88 18.05
C ALA A 363 -5.53 -9.04 17.30
N SER A 364 -6.23 -9.73 16.39
CA SER A 364 -5.72 -10.92 15.69
C SER A 364 -4.85 -10.61 14.49
N PHE A 365 -4.98 -9.43 13.89
CA PHE A 365 -4.25 -9.09 12.68
C PHE A 365 -2.74 -9.01 12.93
N THR A 366 -1.99 -9.82 12.18
CA THR A 366 -0.53 -9.94 12.31
C THR A 366 0.26 -9.17 11.24
N GLY A 367 -0.45 -8.44 10.37
CA GLY A 367 0.16 -7.68 9.28
C GLY A 367 0.00 -8.36 7.92
N VAL A 368 0.60 -7.76 6.91
CA VAL A 368 0.79 -8.31 5.57
C VAL A 368 2.29 -8.50 5.34
N GLY A 369 2.67 -9.37 4.43
CA GLY A 369 4.09 -9.63 4.14
C GLY A 369 4.86 -8.34 3.83
N ARG A 370 6.14 -8.32 4.19
CA ARG A 370 7.03 -7.17 4.04
C ARG A 370 6.60 -5.92 4.83
N ARG A 371 5.99 -6.09 6.02
CA ARG A 371 5.63 -5.00 6.93
C ARG A 371 6.09 -5.35 8.35
N LEU A 372 7.30 -4.89 8.74
CA LEU A 372 7.99 -5.26 9.97
C LEU A 372 8.12 -6.79 10.11
N GLU A 373 8.33 -7.50 9.01
CA GLU A 373 8.42 -8.95 8.98
C GLU A 373 9.77 -9.42 9.52
N VAL A 374 9.76 -10.21 10.60
CA VAL A 374 10.99 -10.76 11.20
C VAL A 374 11.37 -12.02 10.43
N LEU A 375 12.45 -11.95 9.65
CA LEU A 375 12.98 -13.08 8.88
C LEU A 375 13.97 -13.95 9.67
N TYR A 376 14.65 -13.35 10.63
CA TYR A 376 15.66 -14.02 11.47
C TYR A 376 15.73 -13.39 12.85
N GLU A 377 15.76 -14.21 13.91
CA GLU A 377 15.97 -13.73 15.28
C GLU A 377 16.64 -14.84 16.10
N ARG A 378 17.97 -14.86 16.14
CA ARG A 378 18.79 -15.80 16.93
C ARG A 378 20.14 -15.17 17.27
N ASP A 379 20.78 -15.65 18.35
CA ASP A 379 22.16 -15.36 18.73
C ASP A 379 22.50 -13.86 18.78
N GLY A 380 21.57 -13.06 19.30
CA GLY A 380 21.76 -11.60 19.39
C GLY A 380 21.57 -10.88 18.06
N ARG A 381 21.18 -11.54 16.96
CA ARG A 381 20.96 -10.93 15.65
C ARG A 381 19.50 -11.00 15.26
N VAL A 382 19.00 -9.92 14.66
CA VAL A 382 17.63 -9.82 14.13
C VAL A 382 17.69 -9.25 12.74
N VAL A 383 16.90 -9.81 11.81
CA VAL A 383 16.69 -9.24 10.47
C VAL A 383 15.20 -9.01 10.27
N ILE A 384 14.84 -7.77 9.94
CA ILE A 384 13.47 -7.32 9.72
C ILE A 384 13.35 -6.78 8.29
N ASP A 385 12.37 -7.25 7.52
CA ASP A 385 12.03 -6.73 6.18
C ASP A 385 10.84 -5.77 6.27
N ASP A 386 10.99 -4.58 5.65
CA ASP A 386 9.90 -3.60 5.53
C ASP A 386 9.91 -2.94 4.15
N TYR A 387 8.73 -2.78 3.56
CA TYR A 387 8.57 -2.19 2.23
C TYR A 387 8.70 -0.65 2.23
N GLY A 388 8.71 -0.02 3.39
CA GLY A 388 8.78 1.44 3.52
C GLY A 388 9.99 2.03 2.77
N HIS A 389 9.75 3.07 1.99
CA HIS A 389 10.77 3.70 1.16
C HIS A 389 10.64 5.23 1.11
N HIS A 390 9.65 5.79 1.79
CA HIS A 390 9.44 7.23 1.96
C HIS A 390 9.98 7.68 3.32
N PRO A 391 10.49 8.94 3.47
CA PRO A 391 11.03 9.43 4.74
C PRO A 391 10.12 9.16 5.94
N ALA A 392 8.83 9.52 5.85
CA ALA A 392 7.87 9.30 6.92
C ALA A 392 7.71 7.80 7.31
N ALA A 393 7.79 6.89 6.33
CA ALA A 393 7.75 5.46 6.59
C ALA A 393 9.04 4.98 7.28
N ILE A 394 10.20 5.49 6.86
CA ILE A 394 11.50 5.17 7.49
C ILE A 394 11.49 5.63 8.95
N ASP A 395 11.07 6.86 9.23
CA ASP A 395 10.99 7.40 10.59
C ASP A 395 10.08 6.55 11.48
N ALA A 396 8.87 6.23 11.00
CA ALA A 396 7.90 5.44 11.74
C ALA A 396 8.39 4.03 12.03
N THR A 397 9.04 3.38 11.04
CA THR A 397 9.57 2.02 11.18
C THR A 397 10.78 1.98 12.11
N LEU A 398 11.73 2.91 11.97
CA LEU A 398 12.89 3.03 12.88
C LEU A 398 12.44 3.26 14.32
N ALA A 399 11.50 4.17 14.56
CA ALA A 399 10.95 4.42 15.90
C ALA A 399 10.29 3.16 16.48
N THR A 400 9.54 2.41 15.67
CA THR A 400 8.91 1.16 16.09
C THR A 400 9.95 0.10 16.44
N VAL A 401 10.97 -0.09 15.61
CA VAL A 401 12.05 -1.08 15.87
C VAL A 401 12.85 -0.71 17.11
N ARG A 402 13.11 0.58 17.33
CA ARG A 402 13.74 1.07 18.58
C ARG A 402 12.89 0.76 19.83
N ALA A 403 11.56 0.87 19.73
CA ALA A 403 10.66 0.53 20.84
C ALA A 403 10.59 -0.98 21.12
N ILE A 404 10.72 -1.81 20.06
CA ILE A 404 10.76 -3.28 20.19
C ILE A 404 12.07 -3.75 20.79
N TYR A 405 13.21 -3.17 20.35
CA TYR A 405 14.57 -3.55 20.72
C TYR A 405 15.32 -2.36 21.35
N PRO A 406 14.88 -1.91 22.53
CA PRO A 406 15.52 -0.77 23.18
C PRO A 406 16.99 -1.08 23.52
N ASN A 407 17.86 -0.07 23.38
CA ASN A 407 19.30 -0.14 23.66
C ASN A 407 20.12 -1.11 22.78
N ARG A 408 19.53 -1.67 21.71
CA ARG A 408 20.27 -2.49 20.75
C ARG A 408 20.81 -1.64 19.61
N THR A 409 21.94 -2.04 19.06
CA THR A 409 22.48 -1.45 17.84
C THR A 409 21.53 -1.71 16.69
N LEU A 410 21.05 -0.65 16.01
CA LEU A 410 20.11 -0.71 14.89
C LEU A 410 20.79 -0.24 13.61
N TRP A 411 20.97 -1.16 12.67
CA TRP A 411 21.48 -0.90 11.33
C TRP A 411 20.35 -0.87 10.32
N LEU A 412 20.47 0.03 9.34
CA LEU A 412 19.54 0.17 8.24
C LEU A 412 20.24 -0.27 6.94
N ALA A 413 19.70 -1.27 6.25
CA ALA A 413 20.02 -1.59 4.87
C ALA A 413 18.90 -1.04 4.00
N TYR A 414 19.18 -0.02 3.19
CA TYR A 414 18.16 0.72 2.45
C TYR A 414 18.37 0.62 0.95
N GLU A 415 17.36 0.13 0.23
CA GLU A 415 17.30 0.18 -1.23
C GLU A 415 16.37 1.33 -1.65
N PRO A 416 16.91 2.47 -2.10
CA PRO A 416 16.08 3.59 -2.55
C PRO A 416 15.23 3.21 -3.75
N LEU A 417 13.98 3.64 -3.75
CA LEU A 417 13.04 3.36 -4.86
C LEU A 417 12.89 4.61 -5.72
N THR A 418 13.21 4.47 -7.00
CA THR A 418 13.23 5.45 -8.08
C THR A 418 14.24 6.61 -7.92
N TYR A 419 14.87 6.96 -9.02
CA TYR A 419 15.83 8.06 -9.09
C TYR A 419 15.16 9.41 -8.86
N HIS A 420 13.95 9.62 -9.42
CA HIS A 420 13.19 10.86 -9.23
C HIS A 420 12.83 11.09 -7.77
N ARG A 421 12.34 10.04 -7.05
CA ARG A 421 12.04 10.16 -5.62
C ARG A 421 13.30 10.43 -4.81
N THR A 422 14.38 9.69 -5.07
CA THR A 422 15.65 9.86 -4.37
C THR A 422 16.22 11.27 -4.57
N ALA A 423 16.18 11.82 -5.78
CA ALA A 423 16.60 13.18 -6.07
C ALA A 423 15.72 14.24 -5.37
N SER A 424 14.41 14.10 -5.47
CA SER A 424 13.45 15.09 -4.94
C SER A 424 13.38 15.09 -3.41
N LEU A 425 13.59 13.92 -2.78
CA LEU A 425 13.53 13.75 -1.32
C LEU A 425 14.90 13.49 -0.70
N LEU A 426 16.01 13.89 -1.37
CA LEU A 426 17.37 13.58 -0.93
C LEU A 426 17.62 13.99 0.54
N GLU A 427 17.30 15.23 0.88
CA GLU A 427 17.56 15.75 2.23
C GLU A 427 16.61 15.15 3.29
N PRO A 428 15.29 15.00 3.07
CA PRO A 428 14.42 14.25 3.97
C PRO A 428 14.85 12.78 4.16
N LEU A 429 15.19 12.06 3.07
CA LEU A 429 15.69 10.68 3.15
C LEU A 429 16.96 10.58 3.97
N ALA A 430 17.93 11.48 3.74
CA ALA A 430 19.16 11.52 4.48
C ALA A 430 18.92 11.78 5.98
N ALA A 431 17.98 12.66 6.32
CA ALA A 431 17.62 12.95 7.71
C ALA A 431 17.01 11.73 8.40
N SER A 432 16.04 11.06 7.77
CA SER A 432 15.39 9.87 8.31
C SER A 432 16.38 8.71 8.47
N CYS A 433 17.19 8.43 7.44
CA CYS A 433 18.16 7.34 7.49
C CYS A 433 19.25 7.57 8.56
N ALA A 434 19.65 8.83 8.82
CA ALA A 434 20.66 9.17 9.83
C ALA A 434 20.25 8.81 11.28
N ALA A 435 18.98 8.49 11.53
CA ALA A 435 18.49 8.02 12.83
C ALA A 435 18.93 6.57 13.16
N ALA A 436 19.41 5.80 12.18
CA ALA A 436 20.02 4.50 12.41
C ALA A 436 21.50 4.64 12.85
N ASP A 437 22.03 3.66 13.59
CA ASP A 437 23.43 3.70 14.07
C ASP A 437 24.43 3.51 12.92
N ARG A 438 24.03 2.81 11.84
CA ARG A 438 24.78 2.67 10.59
C ARG A 438 23.82 2.38 9.44
N VAL A 439 24.13 2.91 8.26
CA VAL A 439 23.29 2.78 7.06
C VAL A 439 24.12 2.18 5.92
N PHE A 440 23.54 1.19 5.24
CA PHE A 440 24.06 0.61 4.01
C PHE A 440 23.07 0.93 2.90
N VAL A 441 23.47 1.77 1.96
CA VAL A 441 22.61 2.22 0.86
C VAL A 441 22.90 1.37 -0.37
N ALA A 442 21.95 0.52 -0.76
CA ALA A 442 22.05 -0.26 -2.00
C ALA A 442 21.83 0.63 -3.24
N GLU A 443 22.13 0.11 -4.42
CA GLU A 443 21.80 0.78 -5.68
C GLU A 443 20.31 1.14 -5.74
N ILE A 444 20.02 2.30 -6.37
CA ILE A 444 18.66 2.77 -6.53
C ILE A 444 17.90 1.82 -7.48
N HIS A 445 16.76 1.32 -7.05
CA HIS A 445 15.91 0.52 -7.92
C HIS A 445 15.19 1.43 -8.95
N ALA A 446 15.55 1.29 -10.22
CA ALA A 446 15.12 2.19 -11.30
C ALA A 446 13.62 2.15 -11.61
N SER A 447 12.94 1.05 -11.32
CA SER A 447 11.51 0.79 -11.53
C SER A 447 10.86 1.43 -12.79
N ARG A 448 10.80 2.75 -12.90
CA ARG A 448 10.10 3.50 -13.96
C ARG A 448 10.78 4.82 -14.36
N ASP A 449 12.05 4.99 -13.99
CA ASP A 449 12.78 6.22 -14.28
C ASP A 449 13.35 6.23 -15.69
N PRO A 450 13.11 7.29 -16.47
CA PRO A 450 13.73 7.48 -17.79
C PRO A 450 15.16 8.01 -17.71
N ASP A 451 15.54 8.66 -16.59
CA ASP A 451 16.85 9.27 -16.37
C ASP A 451 17.46 8.77 -15.05
N LEU A 452 18.53 8.01 -15.16
CA LEU A 452 19.26 7.43 -14.04
C LEU A 452 20.43 8.30 -13.55
N SER A 453 20.66 9.46 -14.16
CA SER A 453 21.79 10.36 -13.81
C SER A 453 21.48 11.36 -12.71
N ILE A 454 20.19 11.52 -12.34
CA ILE A 454 19.71 12.58 -11.44
C ILE A 454 19.94 12.31 -9.95
N ALA A 455 20.27 11.08 -9.59
CA ALA A 455 20.59 10.68 -8.21
C ALA A 455 21.58 9.51 -8.20
N SER A 456 22.16 9.22 -7.04
CA SER A 456 22.97 8.01 -6.83
C SER A 456 22.89 7.56 -5.38
N SER A 457 23.11 6.26 -5.13
CA SER A 457 23.22 5.72 -3.78
C SER A 457 24.40 6.33 -3.02
N LEU A 458 25.52 6.60 -3.69
CA LEU A 458 26.66 7.29 -3.10
C LEU A 458 26.30 8.71 -2.66
N GLY A 459 25.59 9.48 -3.50
CA GLY A 459 25.14 10.83 -3.15
C GLY A 459 24.20 10.85 -1.95
N LEU A 460 23.33 9.83 -1.80
CA LEU A 460 22.50 9.68 -0.61
C LEU A 460 23.34 9.32 0.63
N ALA A 461 24.28 8.39 0.52
CA ALA A 461 25.18 8.04 1.62
C ALA A 461 25.99 9.24 2.10
N GLU A 462 26.53 10.05 1.19
CA GLU A 462 27.22 11.31 1.51
C GLU A 462 26.28 12.32 2.19
N ALA A 463 25.02 12.43 1.76
CA ALA A 463 24.03 13.29 2.41
C ALA A 463 23.73 12.85 3.85
N ILE A 464 23.62 11.53 4.10
CA ILE A 464 23.47 10.97 5.45
C ILE A 464 24.68 11.32 6.32
N VAL A 465 25.90 11.18 5.80
CA VAL A 465 27.13 11.53 6.52
C VAL A 465 27.20 13.02 6.85
N ARG A 466 26.81 13.90 5.92
CA ARG A 466 26.72 15.36 6.20
C ARG A 466 25.76 15.69 7.35
N ARG A 467 24.77 14.83 7.60
CA ARG A 467 23.82 14.98 8.73
C ARG A 467 24.29 14.29 10.02
N GLY A 468 25.53 13.81 10.06
CA GLY A 468 26.13 13.17 11.23
C GLY A 468 25.87 11.66 11.33
N GLY A 469 25.19 11.05 10.37
CA GLY A 469 25.01 9.61 10.28
C GLY A 469 26.28 8.88 9.82
N ARG A 470 26.27 7.55 9.93
CA ARG A 470 27.34 6.68 9.39
C ARG A 470 26.76 5.90 8.22
N ALA A 471 27.19 6.19 7.00
CA ALA A 471 26.64 5.55 5.80
C ALA A 471 27.72 5.17 4.79
N GLU A 472 27.44 4.13 4.04
CA GLU A 472 28.21 3.66 2.89
C GLU A 472 27.29 3.16 1.79
N ALA A 473 27.76 3.13 0.54
CA ALA A 473 27.03 2.66 -0.63
C ALA A 473 27.83 1.55 -1.33
N PRO A 474 27.69 0.29 -0.91
CA PRO A 474 28.51 -0.83 -1.42
C PRO A 474 28.18 -1.24 -2.86
N GLY A 475 27.01 -0.90 -3.38
CA GLY A 475 26.55 -1.26 -4.72
C GLY A 475 25.22 -2.00 -4.73
N ALA A 476 25.08 -3.02 -5.60
CA ALA A 476 23.89 -3.84 -5.71
C ALA A 476 23.50 -4.53 -4.39
N VAL A 477 22.29 -5.08 -4.31
CA VAL A 477 21.76 -5.69 -3.08
C VAL A 477 22.65 -6.79 -2.55
N GLU A 478 23.31 -7.56 -3.41
CA GLU A 478 24.25 -8.65 -3.03
C GLU A 478 25.53 -8.08 -2.39
N ALA A 479 26.11 -7.04 -2.99
CA ALA A 479 27.29 -6.37 -2.45
C ALA A 479 26.98 -5.70 -1.11
N THR A 480 25.80 -5.10 -1.02
CA THR A 480 25.31 -4.46 0.20
C THR A 480 25.10 -5.46 1.33
N ALA A 481 24.47 -6.61 1.05
CA ALA A 481 24.32 -7.71 2.02
C ALA A 481 25.68 -8.24 2.48
N THR A 482 26.63 -8.42 1.56
CA THR A 482 27.99 -8.90 1.85
C THR A 482 28.76 -7.93 2.74
N ALA A 483 28.72 -6.63 2.43
CA ALA A 483 29.37 -5.58 3.21
C ALA A 483 28.80 -5.52 4.64
N LEU A 484 27.46 -5.55 4.76
CA LEU A 484 26.78 -5.56 6.04
C LEU A 484 27.15 -6.79 6.86
N LEU A 485 27.08 -7.99 6.29
CA LEU A 485 27.46 -9.24 6.95
C LEU A 485 28.91 -9.21 7.42
N THR A 486 29.83 -8.67 6.63
CA THR A 486 31.27 -8.59 6.99
C THR A 486 31.49 -7.67 8.18
N ALA A 487 30.75 -6.59 8.30
CA ALA A 487 30.89 -5.60 9.35
C ALA A 487 30.05 -5.89 10.60
N ALA A 488 29.04 -6.80 10.51
CA ALA A 488 28.04 -6.99 11.54
C ALA A 488 28.61 -7.52 12.86
N PRO A 489 28.31 -6.85 14.00
CA PRO A 489 28.66 -7.34 15.32
C PRO A 489 27.81 -8.54 15.74
N ALA A 490 28.16 -9.15 16.87
CA ALA A 490 27.42 -10.29 17.41
C ALA A 490 26.00 -9.91 17.88
N ASP A 491 25.81 -8.66 18.28
CA ASP A 491 24.51 -8.12 18.73
C ASP A 491 24.08 -6.94 17.83
N VAL A 492 23.13 -7.20 16.93
CA VAL A 492 22.63 -6.19 15.99
C VAL A 492 21.20 -6.49 15.56
N VAL A 493 20.42 -5.43 15.43
CA VAL A 493 19.14 -5.44 14.72
C VAL A 493 19.37 -4.84 13.34
N VAL A 494 19.10 -5.57 12.30
CA VAL A 494 19.18 -5.11 10.91
C VAL A 494 17.76 -4.91 10.39
N LEU A 495 17.43 -3.65 10.12
CA LEU A 495 16.21 -3.29 9.41
C LEU A 495 16.55 -3.15 7.92
N VAL A 496 15.89 -3.93 7.09
CA VAL A 496 16.03 -3.85 5.63
C VAL A 496 14.79 -3.14 5.09
N MET A 497 14.98 -2.04 4.35
CA MET A 497 13.88 -1.25 3.81
C MET A 497 14.05 -0.99 2.32
N GLY A 498 12.91 -0.99 1.58
CA GLY A 498 12.90 -0.65 0.16
C GLY A 498 11.77 -1.30 -0.63
N GLY A 499 11.59 -0.85 -1.86
CA GLY A 499 10.47 -1.29 -2.71
C GLY A 499 10.83 -2.23 -3.87
N GLY A 500 12.12 -2.42 -4.16
CA GLY A 500 12.61 -3.23 -5.27
C GLY A 500 13.00 -4.65 -4.85
N ARG A 501 14.31 -4.89 -4.85
CA ARG A 501 14.94 -6.17 -4.47
C ARG A 501 15.30 -6.25 -2.98
N SER A 502 14.84 -5.32 -2.15
CA SER A 502 15.19 -5.25 -0.72
C SER A 502 14.85 -6.54 0.03
N THR A 503 13.76 -7.25 -0.31
CA THR A 503 13.44 -8.56 0.29
C THR A 503 14.49 -9.62 -0.03
N GLU A 504 15.07 -9.58 -1.24
CA GLU A 504 16.18 -10.47 -1.58
C GLU A 504 17.41 -10.14 -0.73
N MET A 505 17.72 -8.85 -0.56
CA MET A 505 18.78 -8.40 0.36
C MET A 505 18.52 -8.86 1.80
N ALA A 506 17.28 -8.78 2.28
CA ALA A 506 16.92 -9.22 3.63
C ALA A 506 17.12 -10.73 3.81
N ARG A 507 16.74 -11.53 2.82
CA ARG A 507 16.98 -12.99 2.83
C ARG A 507 18.46 -13.31 2.79
N LEU A 508 19.25 -12.68 1.92
CA LEU A 508 20.71 -12.88 1.87
C LEU A 508 21.38 -12.58 3.23
N ILE A 509 20.92 -11.55 3.94
CA ILE A 509 21.43 -11.22 5.27
C ILE A 509 21.00 -12.28 6.30
N ALA A 510 19.73 -12.69 6.29
CA ALA A 510 19.21 -13.72 7.20
C ALA A 510 19.93 -15.08 7.01
N ASP A 511 20.10 -15.53 5.77
CA ASP A 511 20.81 -16.76 5.42
C ASP A 511 22.29 -16.66 5.80
N GLY A 512 22.93 -15.51 5.56
CA GLY A 512 24.30 -15.23 5.95
C GLY A 512 24.52 -15.28 7.46
N PHE A 513 23.55 -14.87 8.26
CA PHE A 513 23.61 -15.03 9.72
C PHE A 513 23.38 -16.48 10.15
N SER A 514 22.52 -17.22 9.45
CA SER A 514 22.25 -18.64 9.73
C SER A 514 23.46 -19.54 9.47
N THR A 515 24.32 -19.19 8.50
CA THR A 515 25.51 -20.00 8.11
C THR A 515 26.78 -19.67 8.89
N ARG A 516 26.78 -18.64 9.74
CA ARG A 516 27.93 -18.20 10.55
C ARG A 516 27.95 -18.78 11.96
N ILE A 517 27.26 -19.90 12.19
CA ILE A 517 27.25 -20.68 13.44
C ILE A 517 28.46 -21.59 13.51
#